data_a52edbf663b1e0f3621a0b3577a57aa6
#
_entry.id   a52edbf663b1e0f3621a0b3577a57aa6
#
_cell.length_a   1.000
_cell.length_b   1.000
_cell.length_c   1.000
_cell.angle_alpha   90.00
_cell.angle_beta   90.00
_cell.angle_gamma   90.00
#
_symmetry.space_group_name_H-M   'P 1'
#
loop_
_entity.id
_entity.type
_entity.pdbx_description
1 polymer ?
#
loop_
_entity_poly.entity_id
_entity_poly.type
_entity_poly.pdbx_seq_one_letter_code
_entity_poly.pdbx_strand_id
1 'polypeptide(L)'
;MASTKRALSDHGLTISCVDTSCRFHSPDAQERARWLEEGERMAELAASLNAPGIRVFGEKIQAGADRASTRAWIADSIRTLGERVATSGIEVWLETHGDFASASATAELLAESRSLKIGVVWDPANGFLESGERPQEGASLLGPLIRHVHIKDMRQKSEGWEPALTGNGDFPLPEVRSALRQLDYNHFVSFEWEKKWHSEIADAKIALPHFTRWFRENWEP
;
A
#
# COMPACT_ATOMS: atom_id res chain seq x y z
N MET A 1 11.34 -18.18 11.65
CA MET A 1 11.50 -18.34 10.19
C MET A 1 11.13 -19.73 9.67
N ALA A 2 11.82 -20.80 10.01
CA ALA A 2 11.50 -22.15 9.46
C ALA A 2 10.06 -22.59 9.77
N SER A 3 9.57 -22.34 10.98
CA SER A 3 8.17 -22.64 11.36
C SER A 3 7.13 -21.84 10.56
N THR A 4 7.41 -20.54 10.30
CA THR A 4 6.54 -19.69 9.50
C THR A 4 6.44 -20.17 8.05
N LYS A 5 7.60 -20.45 7.42
CA LYS A 5 7.63 -21.00 6.05
C LYS A 5 6.87 -22.31 5.95
N ARG A 6 7.04 -23.20 6.93
CA ARG A 6 6.32 -24.46 6.96
C ARG A 6 4.81 -24.23 7.07
N ALA A 7 4.37 -23.38 7.99
CA ALA A 7 2.94 -23.08 8.15
C ALA A 7 2.32 -22.51 6.87
N LEU A 8 3.01 -21.61 6.18
CA LEU A 8 2.55 -21.08 4.89
C LEU A 8 2.44 -22.18 3.84
N SER A 9 3.49 -22.99 3.70
CA SER A 9 3.53 -24.12 2.75
C SER A 9 2.44 -25.15 3.03
N ASP A 10 2.27 -25.53 4.31
CA ASP A 10 1.27 -26.53 4.73
C ASP A 10 -0.18 -26.09 4.43
N HIS A 11 -0.40 -24.76 4.32
CA HIS A 11 -1.72 -24.18 3.98
C HIS A 11 -1.81 -23.67 2.53
N GLY A 12 -0.78 -23.87 1.70
CA GLY A 12 -0.76 -23.37 0.33
C GLY A 12 -0.79 -21.85 0.22
N LEU A 13 -0.25 -21.13 1.21
CA LEU A 13 -0.26 -19.66 1.27
C LEU A 13 1.04 -19.08 0.72
N THR A 14 0.92 -17.94 0.03
CA THR A 14 2.03 -17.14 -0.48
C THR A 14 2.00 -15.76 0.18
N ILE A 15 3.15 -15.20 0.48
CA ILE A 15 3.24 -13.82 0.95
C ILE A 15 3.28 -12.88 -0.25
N SER A 16 2.30 -12.01 -0.32
CA SER A 16 2.15 -11.02 -1.39
C SER A 16 3.05 -9.80 -1.22
N CYS A 17 3.27 -9.37 0.03
CA CYS A 17 4.09 -8.23 0.43
C CYS A 17 4.49 -8.37 1.89
N VAL A 18 5.58 -7.74 2.30
CA VAL A 18 5.88 -7.47 3.71
C VAL A 18 5.58 -6.01 3.99
N ASP A 19 4.45 -5.75 4.63
CA ASP A 19 4.01 -4.40 4.99
C ASP A 19 4.80 -3.91 6.19
N THR A 20 5.68 -2.95 5.95
CA THR A 20 6.50 -2.33 6.99
C THR A 20 5.86 -1.04 7.52
N SER A 21 6.42 -0.49 8.60
CA SER A 21 6.09 0.86 9.08
C SER A 21 7.15 1.90 8.68
N CYS A 22 8.04 1.56 7.74
CA CYS A 22 9.08 2.48 7.27
C CYS A 22 8.47 3.70 6.59
N ARG A 23 8.92 4.89 7.02
CA ARG A 23 8.40 6.18 6.56
C ARG A 23 9.53 7.21 6.50
N PHE A 24 9.51 8.04 5.47
CA PHE A 24 10.67 8.88 5.13
C PHE A 24 10.38 10.38 5.10
N HIS A 25 9.24 10.82 5.65
CA HIS A 25 8.75 12.20 5.64
C HIS A 25 9.40 13.13 6.67
N SER A 26 10.21 12.58 7.59
CA SER A 26 10.79 13.35 8.69
C SER A 26 11.88 14.33 8.19
N PRO A 27 11.90 15.59 8.70
CA PRO A 27 13.01 16.50 8.49
C PRO A 27 14.29 16.02 9.17
N ASP A 28 14.19 15.17 10.21
CA ASP A 28 15.34 14.58 10.90
C ASP A 28 16.00 13.48 10.05
N ALA A 29 17.21 13.78 9.56
CA ALA A 29 17.99 12.83 8.78
C ALA A 29 18.35 11.55 9.57
N GLN A 30 18.50 11.63 10.89
CA GLN A 30 18.80 10.47 11.72
C GLN A 30 17.58 9.54 11.82
N GLU A 31 16.37 10.12 11.90
CA GLU A 31 15.15 9.34 11.86
C GLU A 31 14.99 8.62 10.52
N ARG A 32 15.22 9.32 9.40
CA ARG A 32 15.20 8.70 8.07
C ARG A 32 16.24 7.58 7.93
N ALA A 33 17.45 7.77 8.47
CA ALA A 33 18.48 6.72 8.47
C ALA A 33 18.06 5.47 9.23
N ARG A 34 17.42 5.61 10.41
CA ARG A 34 16.86 4.47 11.17
C ARG A 34 15.79 3.71 10.36
N TRP A 35 14.94 4.44 9.63
CA TRP A 35 13.95 3.80 8.78
C TRP A 35 14.56 3.09 7.55
N LEU A 36 15.68 3.59 7.03
CA LEU A 36 16.44 2.89 5.99
C LEU A 36 17.01 1.55 6.50
N GLU A 37 17.62 1.55 7.69
CA GLU A 37 18.13 0.32 8.33
C GLU A 37 17.01 -0.68 8.62
N GLU A 38 15.84 -0.21 9.07
CA GLU A 38 14.66 -1.06 9.24
C GLU A 38 14.18 -1.63 7.92
N GLY A 39 14.12 -0.82 6.85
CA GLY A 39 13.76 -1.25 5.52
C GLY A 39 14.66 -2.36 4.97
N GLU A 40 15.96 -2.25 5.19
CA GLU A 40 16.93 -3.29 4.82
C GLU A 40 16.63 -4.62 5.57
N ARG A 41 16.43 -4.56 6.89
CA ARG A 41 16.06 -5.75 7.68
C ARG A 41 14.74 -6.39 7.21
N MET A 42 13.76 -5.56 6.86
CA MET A 42 12.47 -6.05 6.35
C MET A 42 12.60 -6.64 4.93
N ALA A 43 13.49 -6.11 4.10
CA ALA A 43 13.79 -6.69 2.80
C ALA A 43 14.50 -8.07 2.93
N GLU A 44 15.41 -8.23 3.87
CA GLU A 44 16.00 -9.54 4.20
C GLU A 44 14.93 -10.54 4.67
N LEU A 45 13.99 -10.07 5.50
CA LEU A 45 12.83 -10.86 5.93
C LEU A 45 11.98 -11.26 4.72
N ALA A 46 11.63 -10.31 3.86
CA ALA A 46 10.85 -10.53 2.64
C ALA A 46 11.52 -11.55 1.72
N ALA A 47 12.81 -11.39 1.45
CA ALA A 47 13.60 -12.35 0.67
C ALA A 47 13.57 -13.74 1.27
N SER A 48 13.75 -13.83 2.59
CA SER A 48 13.70 -15.12 3.30
C SER A 48 12.33 -15.79 3.24
N LEU A 49 11.24 -15.04 3.07
CA LEU A 49 9.87 -15.54 2.97
C LEU A 49 9.38 -15.69 1.53
N ASN A 50 10.22 -15.39 0.54
CA ASN A 50 9.89 -15.34 -0.90
C ASN A 50 8.79 -14.32 -1.23
N ALA A 51 8.67 -13.25 -0.44
CA ALA A 51 7.82 -12.12 -0.79
C ALA A 51 8.50 -11.28 -1.90
N PRO A 52 7.76 -10.72 -2.86
CA PRO A 52 8.34 -9.97 -3.97
C PRO A 52 8.78 -8.55 -3.60
N GLY A 53 8.23 -7.97 -2.53
CA GLY A 53 8.51 -6.59 -2.15
C GLY A 53 8.19 -6.28 -0.70
N ILE A 54 8.60 -5.08 -0.30
CA ILE A 54 8.24 -4.45 0.98
C ILE A 54 7.46 -3.17 0.73
N ARG A 55 6.45 -2.89 1.55
CA ARG A 55 5.72 -1.63 1.54
C ARG A 55 6.38 -0.60 2.45
N VAL A 56 6.46 0.66 1.98
CA VAL A 56 6.89 1.84 2.73
C VAL A 56 5.89 2.99 2.56
N PHE A 57 5.97 4.03 3.42
CA PHE A 57 5.06 5.16 3.41
C PHE A 57 5.74 6.49 3.08
N GLY A 58 4.99 7.37 2.38
CA GLY A 58 5.26 8.79 2.29
C GLY A 58 4.81 9.57 3.54
N GLU A 59 3.65 9.20 4.10
CA GLU A 59 3.02 9.79 5.27
C GLU A 59 2.58 11.27 5.11
N LYS A 60 2.23 11.91 6.22
CA LYS A 60 1.82 13.32 6.27
C LYS A 60 3.01 14.24 6.44
N ILE A 61 2.96 15.40 5.80
CA ILE A 61 3.97 16.46 5.95
C ILE A 61 3.96 16.94 7.40
N GLN A 62 5.11 16.91 8.05
CA GLN A 62 5.23 17.32 9.45
C GLN A 62 5.12 18.84 9.59
N ALA A 63 4.66 19.29 10.75
CA ALA A 63 4.56 20.71 11.09
C ALA A 63 5.94 21.39 10.94
N GLY A 64 5.99 22.50 10.19
CA GLY A 64 7.23 23.23 9.92
C GLY A 64 8.06 22.72 8.73
N ALA A 65 7.68 21.60 8.11
CA ALA A 65 8.24 21.14 6.85
C ALA A 65 7.40 21.62 5.66
N ASP A 66 8.01 21.85 4.52
CA ASP A 66 7.31 22.13 3.27
C ASP A 66 7.18 20.86 2.41
N ARG A 67 6.22 20.90 1.46
CA ARG A 67 5.93 19.75 0.59
C ARG A 67 7.10 19.38 -0.32
N ALA A 68 7.84 20.36 -0.84
CA ALA A 68 8.92 20.09 -1.78
C ALA A 68 10.10 19.40 -1.09
N SER A 69 10.50 19.89 0.08
CA SER A 69 11.55 19.27 0.90
C SER A 69 11.15 17.87 1.35
N THR A 70 9.90 17.70 1.84
CA THR A 70 9.40 16.40 2.28
C THR A 70 9.40 15.39 1.13
N ARG A 71 8.93 15.79 -0.04
CA ARG A 71 8.95 14.94 -1.25
C ARG A 71 10.36 14.53 -1.63
N ALA A 72 11.32 15.47 -1.60
CA ALA A 72 12.72 15.18 -1.90
C ALA A 72 13.34 14.18 -0.91
N TRP A 73 13.04 14.30 0.39
CA TRP A 73 13.52 13.36 1.41
C TRP A 73 12.95 11.95 1.20
N ILE A 74 11.68 11.84 0.89
CA ILE A 74 11.03 10.55 0.62
C ILE A 74 11.62 9.93 -0.65
N ALA A 75 11.73 10.68 -1.75
CA ALA A 75 12.26 10.21 -3.02
C ALA A 75 13.71 9.72 -2.89
N ASP A 76 14.57 10.47 -2.19
CA ASP A 76 15.96 10.09 -1.93
C ASP A 76 16.07 8.84 -1.06
N SER A 77 15.23 8.74 -0.01
CA SER A 77 15.21 7.59 0.87
C SER A 77 14.74 6.32 0.16
N ILE A 78 13.68 6.40 -0.65
CA ILE A 78 13.18 5.27 -1.46
C ILE A 78 14.24 4.83 -2.47
N ARG A 79 14.89 5.77 -3.16
CA ARG A 79 16.00 5.48 -4.08
C ARG A 79 17.14 4.77 -3.34
N THR A 80 17.57 5.32 -2.22
CA THR A 80 18.64 4.75 -1.39
C THR A 80 18.30 3.35 -0.91
N LEU A 81 17.09 3.13 -0.41
CA LEU A 81 16.65 1.80 0.02
C LEU A 81 16.62 0.83 -1.16
N GLY A 82 16.06 1.25 -2.31
CA GLY A 82 16.03 0.43 -3.52
C GLY A 82 17.43 0.00 -3.99
N GLU A 83 18.42 0.91 -3.93
CA GLU A 83 19.81 0.60 -4.24
C GLU A 83 20.43 -0.42 -3.26
N ARG A 84 20.18 -0.24 -1.95
CA ARG A 84 20.71 -1.12 -0.89
C ARG A 84 20.14 -2.54 -0.97
N VAL A 85 18.85 -2.69 -1.33
CA VAL A 85 18.19 -3.99 -1.44
C VAL A 85 18.25 -4.60 -2.85
N ALA A 86 18.91 -3.95 -3.80
CA ALA A 86 18.91 -4.34 -5.22
C ALA A 86 19.36 -5.80 -5.45
N THR A 87 20.31 -6.30 -4.65
CA THR A 87 20.87 -7.66 -4.76
C THR A 87 19.97 -8.73 -4.15
N SER A 88 19.03 -8.36 -3.26
CA SER A 88 18.11 -9.32 -2.61
C SER A 88 16.96 -9.77 -3.52
N GLY A 89 16.76 -9.12 -4.68
CA GLY A 89 15.63 -9.36 -5.57
C GLY A 89 14.31 -8.74 -5.10
N ILE A 90 14.33 -7.99 -3.98
CA ILE A 90 13.16 -7.35 -3.39
C ILE A 90 12.94 -5.96 -4.01
N GLU A 91 11.68 -5.64 -4.32
CA GLU A 91 11.26 -4.30 -4.71
C GLU A 91 10.80 -3.48 -3.50
N VAL A 92 10.93 -2.15 -3.58
CA VAL A 92 10.39 -1.20 -2.59
C VAL A 92 9.12 -0.60 -3.16
N TRP A 93 7.99 -0.78 -2.46
CA TRP A 93 6.69 -0.31 -2.92
C TRP A 93 6.17 0.82 -2.02
N LEU A 94 5.90 1.98 -2.62
CA LEU A 94 5.31 3.10 -1.92
C LEU A 94 3.79 2.93 -1.87
N GLU A 95 3.21 3.00 -0.67
CA GLU A 95 1.76 3.03 -0.54
C GLU A 95 1.20 4.43 -0.79
N THR A 96 0.09 4.52 -1.54
CA THR A 96 -0.72 5.73 -1.68
C THR A 96 -1.38 6.05 -0.33
N HIS A 97 -0.76 6.94 0.47
CA HIS A 97 -1.16 7.20 1.86
C HIS A 97 -0.81 8.63 2.31
N GLY A 98 -1.58 9.19 3.26
CA GLY A 98 -1.35 10.51 3.84
C GLY A 98 -1.40 11.63 2.79
N ASP A 99 -0.47 12.59 2.88
CA ASP A 99 -0.41 13.70 1.91
C ASP A 99 0.05 13.27 0.50
N PHE A 100 0.41 12.00 0.33
CA PHE A 100 0.78 11.36 -0.94
C PHE A 100 -0.22 10.26 -1.35
N ALA A 101 -1.47 10.34 -0.86
CA ALA A 101 -2.52 9.37 -1.15
C ALA A 101 -3.00 9.41 -2.60
N SER A 102 -2.99 10.58 -3.27
CA SER A 102 -3.37 10.65 -4.67
C SER A 102 -2.32 10.02 -5.59
N ALA A 103 -2.79 9.40 -6.67
CA ALA A 103 -1.92 8.81 -7.69
C ALA A 103 -0.99 9.84 -8.32
N SER A 104 -1.45 11.09 -8.52
CA SER A 104 -0.61 12.17 -9.04
C SER A 104 0.56 12.49 -8.10
N ALA A 105 0.29 12.64 -6.79
CA ALA A 105 1.33 12.92 -5.81
C ALA A 105 2.33 11.75 -5.70
N THR A 106 1.84 10.52 -5.73
CA THR A 106 2.67 9.31 -5.73
C THR A 106 3.51 9.22 -7.00
N ALA A 107 2.94 9.44 -8.19
CA ALA A 107 3.66 9.39 -9.45
C ALA A 107 4.77 10.46 -9.54
N GLU A 108 4.51 11.69 -9.11
CA GLU A 108 5.50 12.75 -9.02
C GLU A 108 6.67 12.36 -8.12
N LEU A 109 6.38 11.80 -6.94
CA LEU A 109 7.40 11.35 -5.98
C LEU A 109 8.26 10.23 -6.57
N LEU A 110 7.65 9.23 -7.21
CA LEU A 110 8.38 8.13 -7.83
C LEU A 110 9.21 8.58 -9.03
N ALA A 111 8.76 9.54 -9.81
CA ALA A 111 9.54 10.13 -10.90
C ALA A 111 10.83 10.81 -10.39
N GLU A 112 10.79 11.40 -9.20
CA GLU A 112 11.97 11.99 -8.56
C GLU A 112 12.96 10.94 -8.04
N SER A 113 12.46 9.79 -7.57
CA SER A 113 13.30 8.72 -7.00
C SER A 113 14.22 8.06 -8.04
N ARG A 114 13.83 8.05 -9.32
CA ARG A 114 14.60 7.51 -10.46
C ARG A 114 15.11 6.08 -10.29
N SER A 115 14.49 5.27 -9.45
CA SER A 115 14.89 3.88 -9.22
C SER A 115 14.10 2.92 -10.12
N LEU A 116 14.76 1.85 -10.60
CA LEU A 116 14.16 0.85 -11.47
C LEU A 116 13.42 -0.26 -10.71
N LYS A 117 13.59 -0.36 -9.39
CA LYS A 117 12.98 -1.41 -8.54
C LYS A 117 12.01 -0.83 -7.52
N ILE A 118 11.17 0.08 -7.99
CA ILE A 118 10.11 0.71 -7.20
C ILE A 118 8.77 0.37 -7.82
N GLY A 119 7.82 0.09 -6.95
CA GLY A 119 6.42 -0.09 -7.31
C GLY A 119 5.50 0.69 -6.38
N VAL A 120 4.22 0.43 -6.52
CA VAL A 120 3.16 1.05 -5.74
C VAL A 120 2.30 -0.03 -5.08
N VAL A 121 2.05 0.13 -3.80
CA VAL A 121 0.87 -0.44 -3.15
C VAL A 121 -0.23 0.59 -3.34
N TRP A 122 -1.16 0.30 -4.23
CA TRP A 122 -2.25 1.22 -4.52
C TRP A 122 -3.43 0.94 -3.61
N ASP A 123 -3.74 1.91 -2.76
CA ASP A 123 -4.98 1.98 -2.00
C ASP A 123 -5.89 3.04 -2.63
N PRO A 124 -6.82 2.65 -3.49
CA PRO A 124 -7.70 3.59 -4.16
C PRO A 124 -8.67 4.30 -3.20
N ALA A 125 -8.97 3.73 -2.03
CA ALA A 125 -9.82 4.39 -1.05
C ALA A 125 -9.09 5.59 -0.42
N ASN A 126 -7.78 5.50 -0.16
CA ASN A 126 -7.01 6.62 0.36
C ASN A 126 -7.02 7.81 -0.62
N GLY A 127 -6.77 7.59 -1.91
CA GLY A 127 -6.85 8.64 -2.92
C GLY A 127 -8.24 9.26 -3.03
N PHE A 128 -9.28 8.43 -3.01
CA PHE A 128 -10.67 8.88 -3.06
C PHE A 128 -11.06 9.72 -1.83
N LEU A 129 -10.70 9.28 -0.63
CA LEU A 129 -11.06 9.95 0.63
C LEU A 129 -10.30 11.26 0.84
N GLU A 130 -9.01 11.29 0.52
CA GLU A 130 -8.14 12.43 0.80
C GLU A 130 -8.19 13.50 -0.30
N SER A 131 -8.45 13.12 -1.55
CA SER A 131 -8.39 14.05 -2.70
C SER A 131 -9.62 14.01 -3.63
N GLY A 132 -10.56 13.11 -3.41
CA GLY A 132 -11.69 12.88 -4.32
C GLY A 132 -11.30 12.19 -5.63
N GLU A 133 -10.08 11.63 -5.73
CA GLU A 133 -9.59 10.95 -6.93
C GLU A 133 -10.44 9.70 -7.23
N ARG A 134 -10.94 9.60 -8.47
CA ARG A 134 -11.68 8.41 -8.89
C ARG A 134 -10.72 7.24 -9.14
N PRO A 135 -11.12 5.99 -8.79
CA PRO A 135 -10.28 4.82 -9.01
C PRO A 135 -9.74 4.68 -10.43
N GLN A 136 -10.55 5.06 -11.45
CA GLN A 136 -10.14 5.03 -12.84
C GLN A 136 -8.98 5.99 -13.14
N GLU A 137 -9.00 7.17 -12.54
CA GLU A 137 -7.97 8.19 -12.70
C GLU A 137 -6.66 7.72 -12.06
N GLY A 138 -6.74 7.24 -10.80
CA GLY A 138 -5.59 6.72 -10.08
C GLY A 138 -4.93 5.54 -10.80
N ALA A 139 -5.72 4.57 -11.23
CA ALA A 139 -5.21 3.41 -11.99
C ALA A 139 -4.54 3.83 -13.31
N SER A 140 -5.13 4.80 -14.03
CA SER A 140 -4.56 5.29 -15.30
C SER A 140 -3.20 5.98 -15.12
N LEU A 141 -3.03 6.71 -14.02
CA LEU A 141 -1.78 7.40 -13.71
C LEU A 141 -0.67 6.46 -13.22
N LEU A 142 -1.02 5.51 -12.34
CA LEU A 142 -0.05 4.58 -11.76
C LEU A 142 0.26 3.40 -12.68
N GLY A 143 -0.74 2.92 -13.42
CA GLY A 143 -0.59 1.92 -14.47
C GLY A 143 0.35 0.76 -14.09
N PRO A 144 1.42 0.55 -14.86
CA PRO A 144 2.34 -0.57 -14.65
C PRO A 144 3.19 -0.47 -13.37
N LEU A 145 3.11 0.61 -12.62
CA LEU A 145 3.79 0.74 -11.32
C LEU A 145 3.03 0.02 -10.21
N ILE A 146 1.75 -0.28 -10.39
CA ILE A 146 0.95 -0.98 -9.38
C ILE A 146 1.46 -2.42 -9.24
N ARG A 147 1.97 -2.75 -8.05
CA ARG A 147 2.46 -4.08 -7.70
C ARG A 147 1.52 -4.82 -6.76
N HIS A 148 0.79 -4.06 -5.96
CA HIS A 148 -0.14 -4.59 -4.97
C HIS A 148 -1.31 -3.63 -4.83
N VAL A 149 -2.49 -4.16 -4.52
CA VAL A 149 -3.70 -3.35 -4.32
C VAL A 149 -4.29 -3.65 -2.96
N HIS A 150 -4.57 -2.60 -2.18
CA HIS A 150 -5.38 -2.69 -0.98
C HIS A 150 -6.84 -2.40 -1.29
N ILE A 151 -7.73 -3.19 -0.74
CA ILE A 151 -9.18 -3.01 -0.84
C ILE A 151 -9.76 -2.87 0.55
N LYS A 152 -10.38 -1.73 0.80
CA LYS A 152 -11.25 -1.46 1.93
C LYS A 152 -12.51 -0.76 1.45
N ASP A 153 -13.57 -0.87 2.21
CA ASP A 153 -14.82 -0.18 1.94
C ASP A 153 -15.11 0.82 3.06
N MET A 154 -15.61 1.97 2.68
CA MET A 154 -15.83 3.10 3.56
C MET A 154 -17.26 3.61 3.38
N ARG A 155 -17.91 3.95 4.49
CA ARG A 155 -19.24 4.55 4.49
C ARG A 155 -19.15 6.04 4.81
N GLN A 156 -19.84 6.84 4.01
CA GLN A 156 -19.94 8.28 4.23
C GLN A 156 -20.85 8.56 5.43
N LYS A 157 -20.43 9.48 6.29
CA LYS A 157 -21.19 9.99 7.41
C LYS A 157 -21.45 11.50 7.23
N SER A 158 -22.22 12.08 8.14
CA SER A 158 -22.36 13.55 8.23
C SER A 158 -21.01 14.24 8.45
N GLU A 159 -20.11 13.59 9.15
CA GLU A 159 -18.74 14.05 9.38
C GLU A 159 -17.75 12.92 9.01
N GLY A 160 -17.15 13.04 7.81
CA GLY A 160 -16.10 12.14 7.33
C GLY A 160 -16.58 10.75 6.88
N TRP A 161 -15.72 9.76 7.06
CA TRP A 161 -15.88 8.39 6.59
C TRP A 161 -15.60 7.40 7.72
N GLU A 162 -16.28 6.26 7.70
CA GLU A 162 -16.02 5.15 8.61
C GLU A 162 -15.80 3.85 7.84
N PRO A 163 -14.95 2.91 8.36
CA PRO A 163 -14.79 1.60 7.74
C PRO A 163 -16.11 0.82 7.70
N ALA A 164 -16.41 0.19 6.57
CA ALA A 164 -17.58 -0.65 6.36
C ALA A 164 -17.16 -2.06 5.93
N LEU A 165 -18.01 -3.06 6.22
CA LEU A 165 -17.83 -4.37 5.62
C LEU A 165 -17.93 -4.24 4.11
N THR A 166 -17.04 -4.88 3.37
CA THR A 166 -16.91 -4.76 1.92
C THR A 166 -18.23 -4.98 1.19
N GLY A 167 -18.61 -4.04 0.34
CA GLY A 167 -19.90 -4.02 -0.36
C GLY A 167 -21.05 -3.38 0.42
N ASN A 168 -20.82 -2.96 1.67
CA ASN A 168 -21.82 -2.29 2.51
C ASN A 168 -21.52 -0.79 2.70
N GLY A 169 -20.45 -0.29 2.12
CA GLY A 169 -20.05 1.13 2.13
C GLY A 169 -20.50 1.88 0.89
N ASP A 170 -19.92 3.05 0.74
CA ASP A 170 -20.21 3.99 -0.36
C ASP A 170 -19.00 4.20 -1.28
N PHE A 171 -17.86 3.58 -0.96
CA PHE A 171 -16.68 3.63 -1.82
C PHE A 171 -16.91 2.86 -3.13
N PRO A 172 -16.55 3.41 -4.30
CA PRO A 172 -16.92 2.86 -5.60
C PRO A 172 -16.07 1.62 -6.00
N LEU A 173 -16.17 0.54 -5.25
CA LEU A 173 -15.46 -0.73 -5.50
C LEU A 173 -15.62 -1.29 -6.93
N PRO A 174 -16.78 -1.18 -7.60
CA PRO A 174 -16.92 -1.61 -8.99
C PRO A 174 -16.01 -0.85 -9.96
N GLU A 175 -15.68 0.43 -9.68
CA GLU A 175 -14.74 1.20 -10.49
C GLU A 175 -13.31 0.72 -10.31
N VAL A 176 -12.92 0.34 -9.09
CA VAL A 176 -11.59 -0.27 -8.83
C VAL A 176 -11.44 -1.55 -9.66
N ARG A 177 -12.44 -2.44 -9.60
CA ARG A 177 -12.45 -3.65 -10.41
C ARG A 177 -12.34 -3.36 -11.91
N SER A 178 -13.13 -2.41 -12.41
CA SER A 178 -13.11 -2.02 -13.82
C SER A 178 -11.74 -1.48 -14.24
N ALA A 179 -11.15 -0.63 -13.41
CA ALA A 179 -9.85 -0.03 -13.66
C ALA A 179 -8.72 -1.10 -13.71
N LEU A 180 -8.71 -2.03 -12.77
CA LEU A 180 -7.73 -3.13 -12.74
C LEU A 180 -7.87 -4.08 -13.94
N ARG A 181 -9.10 -4.34 -14.39
CA ARG A 181 -9.33 -5.12 -15.61
C ARG A 181 -8.79 -4.42 -16.88
N GLN A 182 -8.95 -3.11 -16.98
CA GLN A 182 -8.40 -2.34 -18.10
C GLN A 182 -6.87 -2.31 -18.15
N LEU A 183 -6.23 -2.51 -17.00
CA LEU A 183 -4.78 -2.63 -16.87
C LEU A 183 -4.25 -4.07 -17.07
N ASP A 184 -5.13 -5.04 -17.29
CA ASP A 184 -4.78 -6.47 -17.28
C ASP A 184 -4.03 -6.86 -15.98
N TYR A 185 -4.42 -6.24 -14.84
CA TYR A 185 -3.77 -6.44 -13.56
C TYR A 185 -3.94 -7.89 -13.08
N ASN A 186 -2.82 -8.56 -12.82
CA ASN A 186 -2.77 -9.98 -12.46
C ASN A 186 -1.97 -10.26 -11.17
N HIS A 187 -1.69 -9.24 -10.37
CA HIS A 187 -1.04 -9.37 -9.07
C HIS A 187 -2.06 -9.51 -7.93
N PHE A 188 -1.58 -9.41 -6.70
CA PHE A 188 -2.42 -9.60 -5.52
C PHE A 188 -3.31 -8.40 -5.21
N VAL A 189 -4.50 -8.72 -4.70
CA VAL A 189 -5.44 -7.78 -4.08
C VAL A 189 -5.64 -8.22 -2.63
N SER A 190 -5.33 -7.35 -1.69
CA SER A 190 -5.46 -7.61 -0.26
C SER A 190 -6.64 -6.88 0.35
N PHE A 191 -7.37 -7.58 1.19
CA PHE A 191 -8.35 -6.97 2.06
C PHE A 191 -7.64 -6.24 3.21
N GLU A 192 -7.86 -4.94 3.31
CA GLU A 192 -7.38 -4.13 4.42
C GLU A 192 -8.50 -3.93 5.44
N TRP A 193 -8.23 -4.28 6.71
CA TRP A 193 -9.18 -4.18 7.80
C TRP A 193 -8.52 -3.61 9.04
N GLU A 194 -8.80 -2.36 9.34
CA GLU A 194 -8.07 -1.55 10.31
C GLU A 194 -8.58 -1.70 11.76
N LYS A 195 -8.98 -2.91 12.16
CA LYS A 195 -9.49 -3.21 13.52
C LYS A 195 -8.60 -2.73 14.66
N LYS A 196 -7.28 -2.67 14.43
CA LYS A 196 -6.31 -2.18 15.42
C LYS A 196 -6.53 -0.70 15.73
N TRP A 197 -6.92 0.08 14.73
CA TRP A 197 -7.08 1.53 14.82
C TRP A 197 -8.54 1.93 15.09
N HIS A 198 -9.48 1.09 14.69
CA HIS A 198 -10.92 1.25 14.80
C HIS A 198 -11.51 0.14 15.67
N SER A 199 -11.42 0.30 17.00
CA SER A 199 -11.86 -0.73 17.95
C SER A 199 -13.37 -1.03 17.87
N GLU A 200 -14.17 -0.11 17.34
CA GLU A 200 -15.63 -0.18 17.20
C GLU A 200 -16.09 -1.06 16.01
N ILE A 201 -15.25 -1.27 14.98
CA ILE A 201 -15.66 -2.06 13.80
C ILE A 201 -15.69 -3.57 14.10
N ALA A 202 -16.28 -4.34 13.20
CA ALA A 202 -16.42 -5.79 13.35
C ALA A 202 -15.06 -6.48 13.54
N ASP A 203 -15.06 -7.58 14.29
CA ASP A 203 -13.86 -8.41 14.46
C ASP A 203 -13.45 -9.05 13.12
N ALA A 204 -12.15 -9.25 12.92
CA ALA A 204 -11.62 -9.86 11.69
C ALA A 204 -12.23 -11.23 11.36
N LYS A 205 -12.61 -12.01 12.39
CA LYS A 205 -13.32 -13.29 12.20
C LYS A 205 -14.71 -13.13 11.55
N ILE A 206 -15.28 -11.94 11.55
CA ILE A 206 -16.52 -11.58 10.84
C ILE A 206 -16.19 -10.95 9.50
N ALA A 207 -15.27 -10.00 9.47
CA ALA A 207 -14.96 -9.22 8.29
C ALA A 207 -14.29 -10.06 7.19
N LEU A 208 -13.36 -10.95 7.54
CA LEU A 208 -12.63 -11.76 6.57
C LEU A 208 -13.52 -12.77 5.80
N PRO A 209 -14.39 -13.57 6.45
CA PRO A 209 -15.34 -14.42 5.72
C PRO A 209 -16.34 -13.62 4.88
N HIS A 210 -16.73 -12.42 5.36
CA HIS A 210 -17.61 -11.53 4.61
C HIS A 210 -16.90 -11.04 3.32
N PHE A 211 -15.67 -10.53 3.45
CA PHE A 211 -14.85 -10.11 2.30
C PHE A 211 -14.67 -11.26 1.30
N THR A 212 -14.31 -12.46 1.77
CA THR A 212 -14.07 -13.62 0.90
C THR A 212 -15.31 -13.98 0.07
N ARG A 213 -16.51 -13.93 0.68
CA ARG A 213 -17.77 -14.17 -0.03
C ARG A 213 -18.04 -13.08 -1.05
N TRP A 214 -17.98 -11.81 -0.60
CA TRP A 214 -18.20 -10.66 -1.47
C TRP A 214 -17.23 -10.66 -2.68
N PHE A 215 -15.96 -10.98 -2.43
CA PHE A 215 -14.93 -11.01 -3.47
C PHE A 215 -15.25 -12.07 -4.54
N ARG A 216 -15.64 -13.28 -4.14
CA ARG A 216 -16.05 -14.34 -5.08
C ARG A 216 -17.28 -13.97 -5.90
N GLU A 217 -18.25 -13.32 -5.30
CA GLU A 217 -19.49 -12.94 -5.96
C GLU A 217 -19.35 -11.73 -6.89
N ASN A 218 -18.42 -10.81 -6.59
CA ASN A 218 -18.35 -9.51 -7.26
C ASN A 218 -17.05 -9.24 -7.98
N TRP A 219 -15.95 -9.95 -7.64
CA TRP A 219 -14.62 -9.66 -8.17
C TRP A 219 -14.09 -10.73 -9.12
N GLU A 220 -14.30 -11.97 -8.80
CA GLU A 220 -13.95 -13.08 -9.70
C GLU A 220 -14.78 -13.01 -11.00
N PRO A 221 -14.21 -13.46 -12.14
CA PRO A 221 -14.85 -13.35 -13.46
C PRO A 221 -16.14 -14.17 -13.59
#